data_ac147ca0d29eb7cda98a0e331eb5c78c
#
_entry.id   ac147ca0d29eb7cda98a0e331eb5c78c
#
_cell.length_a   1.000
_cell.length_b   1.000
_cell.length_c   1.000
_cell.angle_alpha   90.00
_cell.angle_beta   90.00
_cell.angle_gamma   90.00
#
_symmetry.space_group_name_H-M   'P 1'
#
loop_
_entity.id
_entity.type
_entity.pdbx_description
1 polymer ?
#
loop_
_entity_poly.entity_id
_entity_poly.type
_entity_poly.pdbx_seq_one_letter_code
_entity_poly.pdbx_strand_id
1 'polypeptide(L)'
;MPNPGQPTIGPGASGEPVRRAQRALRRTPDLGLTVDGVFGPKTEAAVKLFQQGSGLTVDGIVGPQTWQALPDGGPMPTLQQGSTGDVVSSLQRILTNGAPNQWNVTPQGVDGDFGPHTQSSVEAFQRWGAVTVDGIVGEQTWDVSLHAMSSTLESAVGLQYVIG
;
A
#
# COMPACT_ATOMS: atom_id res chain seq x y z
N MET A 1 -11.46 -15.98 4.39
CA MET A 1 -10.05 -15.70 4.71
C MET A 1 -9.50 -14.68 3.72
N PRO A 2 -8.93 -13.57 4.21
CA PRO A 2 -8.40 -12.54 3.30
C PRO A 2 -7.20 -13.00 2.46
N ASN A 3 -6.47 -14.01 2.95
CA ASN A 3 -5.27 -14.49 2.26
C ASN A 3 -5.34 -16.01 2.04
N PRO A 4 -6.25 -16.46 1.16
CA PRO A 4 -6.44 -17.90 0.98
C PRO A 4 -5.29 -18.55 0.23
N GLY A 5 -5.01 -19.81 0.59
CA GLY A 5 -4.06 -20.64 -0.15
C GLY A 5 -2.60 -20.22 -0.08
N GLN A 6 -2.22 -19.41 0.91
CA GLN A 6 -0.85 -18.91 1.00
C GLN A 6 0.07 -19.95 1.65
N PRO A 7 1.32 -20.06 1.16
CA PRO A 7 2.30 -20.96 1.76
C PRO A 7 2.84 -20.39 3.07
N THR A 8 3.43 -21.24 3.91
CA THR A 8 4.20 -20.79 5.06
C THR A 8 5.48 -20.13 4.56
N ILE A 9 5.75 -18.91 5.04
CA ILE A 9 6.97 -18.16 4.68
C ILE A 9 7.69 -17.70 5.94
N GLY A 10 8.99 -17.53 5.82
CA GLY A 10 9.85 -17.11 6.93
C GLY A 10 11.13 -16.49 6.40
N PRO A 11 12.11 -16.20 7.28
CA PRO A 11 13.37 -15.59 6.86
C PRO A 11 14.01 -16.37 5.70
N GLY A 12 14.40 -15.64 4.66
CA GLY A 12 14.99 -16.20 3.45
C GLY A 12 13.99 -16.44 2.33
N ALA A 13 12.69 -16.37 2.60
CA ALA A 13 11.67 -16.50 1.55
C ALA A 13 11.67 -15.28 0.65
N SER A 14 11.16 -15.43 -0.58
CA SER A 14 11.06 -14.34 -1.52
C SER A 14 9.88 -14.57 -2.46
N GLY A 15 9.50 -13.51 -3.19
CA GLY A 15 8.46 -13.58 -4.21
C GLY A 15 7.13 -13.01 -3.76
N GLU A 16 6.08 -13.33 -4.52
CA GLU A 16 4.74 -12.75 -4.31
C GLU A 16 4.13 -13.07 -2.94
N PRO A 17 4.25 -14.30 -2.40
CA PRO A 17 3.74 -14.53 -1.04
C PRO A 17 4.37 -13.62 0.01
N VAL A 18 5.65 -13.29 -0.14
CA VAL A 18 6.33 -12.36 0.77
C VAL A 18 5.76 -10.95 0.58
N ARG A 19 5.58 -10.51 -0.66
CA ARG A 19 4.96 -9.20 -0.93
C ARG A 19 3.57 -9.11 -0.31
N ARG A 20 2.78 -10.17 -0.43
CA ARG A 20 1.45 -10.20 0.15
C ARG A 20 1.48 -10.03 1.67
N ALA A 21 2.40 -10.73 2.34
CA ALA A 21 2.58 -10.59 3.78
C ALA A 21 3.04 -9.19 4.15
N GLN A 22 3.98 -8.65 3.38
CA GLN A 22 4.49 -7.29 3.62
C GLN A 22 3.40 -6.24 3.46
N ARG A 23 2.55 -6.35 2.43
CA ARG A 23 1.41 -5.43 2.27
C ARG A 23 0.44 -5.55 3.43
N ALA A 24 0.13 -6.77 3.84
CA ALA A 24 -0.77 -6.99 4.98
C ALA A 24 -0.20 -6.40 6.27
N LEU A 25 1.08 -6.60 6.52
CA LEU A 25 1.75 -6.04 7.71
C LEU A 25 1.78 -4.51 7.66
N ARG A 26 2.04 -3.93 6.49
CA ARG A 26 2.03 -2.48 6.32
C ARG A 26 0.66 -1.88 6.62
N ARG A 27 -0.41 -2.64 6.42
CA ARG A 27 -1.79 -2.22 6.69
C ARG A 27 -2.19 -2.40 8.14
N THR A 28 -1.32 -3.00 8.96
CA THR A 28 -1.46 -2.99 10.42
C THR A 28 -0.82 -1.69 10.96
N PRO A 29 -0.90 -1.42 12.28
CA PRO A 29 -0.38 -0.15 12.80
C PRO A 29 1.10 0.12 12.57
N ASP A 30 1.91 -0.89 12.30
CA ASP A 30 3.33 -0.66 12.02
C ASP A 30 3.53 -0.32 10.55
N LEU A 31 3.87 0.94 10.28
CA LEU A 31 3.89 1.48 8.92
C LEU A 31 5.28 1.55 8.29
N GLY A 32 6.31 1.02 8.95
CA GLY A 32 7.69 1.19 8.50
C GLY A 32 8.19 0.16 7.48
N LEU A 33 7.34 -0.76 7.06
CA LEU A 33 7.79 -1.91 6.26
C LEU A 33 7.72 -1.63 4.76
N THR A 34 8.83 -1.94 4.06
CA THR A 34 8.90 -1.83 2.60
C THR A 34 8.44 -3.15 1.95
N VAL A 35 7.66 -3.04 0.88
CA VAL A 35 7.19 -4.20 0.11
C VAL A 35 8.19 -4.47 -1.00
N ASP A 36 9.19 -5.31 -0.72
CA ASP A 36 10.28 -5.62 -1.66
C ASP A 36 10.31 -7.08 -2.09
N GLY A 37 9.45 -7.93 -1.52
CA GLY A 37 9.41 -9.35 -1.84
C GLY A 37 10.52 -10.18 -1.23
N VAL A 38 11.27 -9.62 -0.28
CA VAL A 38 12.36 -10.33 0.40
C VAL A 38 12.07 -10.40 1.89
N PHE A 39 12.00 -11.60 2.44
CA PHE A 39 11.74 -11.82 3.86
C PHE A 39 13.06 -11.67 4.62
N GLY A 40 13.39 -10.43 4.95
CA GLY A 40 14.60 -10.08 5.66
C GLY A 40 14.33 -9.75 7.13
N PRO A 41 15.35 -9.20 7.84
CA PRO A 41 15.23 -8.91 9.27
C PRO A 41 14.10 -7.95 9.62
N LYS A 42 13.83 -6.95 8.78
CA LYS A 42 12.74 -6.00 9.05
C LYS A 42 11.39 -6.67 8.93
N THR A 43 11.22 -7.54 7.93
CA THR A 43 9.99 -8.30 7.76
C THR A 43 9.80 -9.25 8.95
N GLU A 44 10.85 -9.93 9.37
CA GLU A 44 10.77 -10.81 10.52
C GLU A 44 10.36 -10.05 11.78
N ALA A 45 10.95 -8.89 12.02
CA ALA A 45 10.60 -8.06 13.18
C ALA A 45 9.14 -7.62 13.13
N ALA A 46 8.66 -7.23 11.95
CA ALA A 46 7.26 -6.82 11.78
C ALA A 46 6.30 -8.00 12.03
N VAL A 47 6.66 -9.18 11.56
CA VAL A 47 5.85 -10.39 11.82
C VAL A 47 5.76 -10.67 13.30
N LYS A 48 6.89 -10.61 14.02
CA LYS A 48 6.91 -10.84 15.46
C LYS A 48 6.07 -9.84 16.23
N LEU A 49 6.14 -8.55 15.86
CA LEU A 49 5.30 -7.53 16.48
C LEU A 49 3.82 -7.79 16.25
N PHE A 50 3.47 -8.15 15.03
CA PHE A 50 2.08 -8.48 14.71
C PHE A 50 1.60 -9.69 15.50
N GLN A 51 2.42 -10.74 15.56
CA GLN A 51 2.08 -11.96 16.31
C GLN A 51 1.88 -11.65 17.78
N GLN A 52 2.75 -10.83 18.35
CA GLN A 52 2.65 -10.45 19.76
C GLN A 52 1.36 -9.68 20.03
N GLY A 53 1.05 -8.72 19.18
CA GLY A 53 -0.16 -7.89 19.32
C GLY A 53 -1.45 -8.66 19.08
N SER A 54 -1.39 -9.77 18.36
CA SER A 54 -2.55 -10.58 18.00
C SER A 54 -2.71 -11.83 18.89
N GLY A 55 -1.82 -12.01 19.86
CA GLY A 55 -1.91 -13.16 20.75
C GLY A 55 -1.51 -14.49 20.12
N LEU A 56 -0.71 -14.43 19.05
CA LEU A 56 -0.24 -15.61 18.34
C LEU A 56 1.14 -16.03 18.87
N THR A 57 1.57 -17.25 18.52
CA THR A 57 2.94 -17.68 18.79
C THR A 57 3.91 -16.75 18.07
N VAL A 58 4.87 -16.18 18.82
CA VAL A 58 5.84 -15.21 18.27
C VAL A 58 7.05 -16.00 17.78
N ASP A 59 7.01 -16.43 16.53
CA ASP A 59 8.08 -17.22 15.92
C ASP A 59 8.71 -16.57 14.68
N GLY A 60 8.17 -15.45 14.23
CA GLY A 60 8.69 -14.75 13.04
C GLY A 60 8.36 -15.44 11.73
N ILE A 61 7.46 -16.41 11.74
CA ILE A 61 7.07 -17.20 10.57
C ILE A 61 5.60 -16.94 10.27
N VAL A 62 5.28 -16.69 9.01
CA VAL A 62 3.89 -16.49 8.59
C VAL A 62 3.32 -17.84 8.16
N GLY A 63 2.78 -18.55 9.11
CA GLY A 63 2.08 -19.81 8.87
C GLY A 63 0.58 -19.61 8.81
N PRO A 64 -0.21 -20.70 8.80
CA PRO A 64 -1.66 -20.59 8.63
C PRO A 64 -2.36 -19.69 9.63
N GLN A 65 -1.97 -19.75 10.91
CA GLN A 65 -2.59 -18.91 11.94
C GLN A 65 -2.29 -17.44 11.73
N THR A 66 -1.06 -17.11 11.35
CA THR A 66 -0.66 -15.73 11.08
C THR A 66 -1.35 -15.21 9.83
N TRP A 67 -1.39 -16.01 8.76
CA TRP A 67 -2.12 -15.62 7.55
C TRP A 67 -3.60 -15.34 7.84
N GLN A 68 -4.21 -16.16 8.68
CA GLN A 68 -5.63 -16.02 9.02
C GLN A 68 -5.89 -14.70 9.78
N ALA A 69 -4.96 -14.30 10.63
CA ALA A 69 -5.09 -13.08 11.43
C ALA A 69 -4.75 -11.81 10.66
N LEU A 70 -3.90 -11.91 9.62
CA LEU A 70 -3.49 -10.76 8.82
C LEU A 70 -4.66 -10.23 7.98
N PRO A 71 -4.71 -8.90 7.76
CA PRO A 71 -5.65 -8.34 6.79
C PRO A 71 -5.28 -8.76 5.37
N ASP A 72 -6.15 -8.43 4.41
CA ASP A 72 -5.90 -8.75 3.00
C ASP A 72 -4.60 -8.09 2.54
N GLY A 73 -3.68 -8.90 2.04
CA GLY A 73 -2.38 -8.45 1.53
C GLY A 73 -2.33 -8.31 0.02
N GLY A 74 -3.47 -8.36 -0.66
CA GLY A 74 -3.52 -8.20 -2.11
C GLY A 74 -3.08 -6.79 -2.53
N PRO A 75 -2.63 -6.63 -3.78
CA PRO A 75 -2.18 -5.34 -4.27
C PRO A 75 -3.36 -4.41 -4.54
N MET A 76 -3.10 -3.11 -4.43
CA MET A 76 -4.00 -2.10 -4.97
C MET A 76 -3.86 -2.10 -6.50
N PRO A 77 -4.91 -1.69 -7.23
CA PRO A 77 -4.79 -1.63 -8.69
C PRO A 77 -3.75 -0.61 -9.12
N THR A 78 -3.06 -0.90 -10.22
CA THR A 78 -2.15 0.07 -10.82
C THR A 78 -2.97 1.09 -11.60
N LEU A 79 -2.76 2.38 -11.34
CA LEU A 79 -3.48 3.45 -12.01
C LEU A 79 -2.51 4.29 -12.83
N GLN A 80 -2.94 4.63 -14.04
CA GLN A 80 -2.16 5.44 -14.96
C GLN A 80 -3.11 6.11 -15.94
N GLN A 81 -2.57 6.95 -16.81
CA GLN A 81 -3.37 7.64 -17.79
C GLN A 81 -4.17 6.63 -18.61
N GLY A 82 -5.48 6.84 -18.69
CA GLY A 82 -6.43 5.92 -19.30
C GLY A 82 -7.22 5.08 -18.32
N SER A 83 -6.80 5.00 -17.06
CA SER A 83 -7.56 4.30 -16.02
C SER A 83 -8.84 5.06 -15.69
N THR A 84 -9.89 4.34 -15.35
CA THR A 84 -11.21 4.93 -15.03
C THR A 84 -11.82 4.22 -13.83
N GLY A 85 -12.83 4.85 -13.25
CA GLY A 85 -13.67 4.23 -12.21
C GLY A 85 -13.58 4.92 -10.86
N ASP A 86 -14.21 4.27 -9.88
CA ASP A 86 -14.34 4.83 -8.53
C ASP A 86 -13.00 4.98 -7.82
N VAL A 87 -12.06 4.06 -8.07
CA VAL A 87 -10.72 4.15 -7.47
C VAL A 87 -9.99 5.39 -7.97
N VAL A 88 -10.16 5.74 -9.25
CA VAL A 88 -9.57 6.97 -9.80
C VAL A 88 -10.22 8.19 -9.16
N SER A 89 -11.55 8.20 -9.00
CA SER A 89 -12.25 9.29 -8.33
C SER A 89 -11.74 9.49 -6.90
N SER A 90 -11.58 8.41 -6.16
CA SER A 90 -11.08 8.48 -4.79
C SER A 90 -9.66 9.01 -4.74
N LEU A 91 -8.80 8.56 -5.65
CA LEU A 91 -7.43 9.07 -5.77
C LEU A 91 -7.43 10.58 -6.06
N GLN A 92 -8.24 11.01 -7.02
CA GLN A 92 -8.34 12.42 -7.39
C GLN A 92 -8.78 13.27 -6.22
N ARG A 93 -9.71 12.77 -5.41
CA ARG A 93 -10.18 13.49 -4.22
C ARG A 93 -9.05 13.67 -3.20
N ILE A 94 -8.27 12.61 -2.96
CA ILE A 94 -7.16 12.68 -2.01
C ILE A 94 -6.07 13.63 -2.53
N LEU A 95 -5.75 13.55 -3.82
CA LEU A 95 -4.74 14.43 -4.43
C LEU A 95 -5.18 15.89 -4.39
N THR A 96 -6.48 16.16 -4.51
CA THR A 96 -7.02 17.52 -4.43
C THR A 96 -6.97 18.03 -2.98
N ASN A 97 -7.45 17.25 -2.05
CA ASN A 97 -7.58 17.68 -0.64
C ASN A 97 -6.23 17.85 0.04
N GLY A 98 -5.23 17.06 -0.35
CA GLY A 98 -3.92 17.13 0.26
C GLY A 98 -2.94 18.06 -0.42
N ALA A 99 -3.30 18.66 -1.57
CA ALA A 99 -2.36 19.42 -2.36
C ALA A 99 -1.83 20.70 -1.70
N PRO A 100 -2.67 21.50 -1.00
CA PRO A 100 -2.18 22.77 -0.48
C PRO A 100 -0.99 22.59 0.46
N ASN A 101 0.09 23.32 0.17
CA ASN A 101 1.33 23.31 0.95
C ASN A 101 2.06 21.96 0.98
N GLN A 102 1.68 21.04 0.12
CA GLN A 102 2.35 19.74 -0.01
C GLN A 102 2.82 19.59 -1.47
N TRP A 103 2.13 18.80 -2.28
CA TRP A 103 2.56 18.64 -3.67
C TRP A 103 2.11 19.76 -4.59
N ASN A 104 1.12 20.56 -4.21
CA ASN A 104 0.70 21.81 -4.86
C ASN A 104 0.16 21.67 -6.31
N VAL A 105 -0.09 20.46 -6.77
CA VAL A 105 -0.66 20.21 -8.09
C VAL A 105 -1.87 19.30 -7.92
N THR A 106 -3.03 19.75 -8.38
CA THR A 106 -4.27 18.96 -8.27
C THR A 106 -4.63 18.33 -9.63
N PRO A 107 -5.49 17.30 -9.62
CA PRO A 107 -6.01 16.74 -10.86
C PRO A 107 -7.00 17.64 -11.58
N GLN A 108 -7.34 18.80 -11.01
CA GLN A 108 -8.29 19.77 -11.56
C GLN A 108 -9.69 19.22 -11.75
N GLY A 109 -10.10 18.31 -10.87
CA GLY A 109 -11.44 17.75 -10.86
C GLY A 109 -11.44 16.32 -10.40
N VAL A 110 -12.63 15.85 -10.00
CA VAL A 110 -12.85 14.47 -9.56
C VAL A 110 -13.89 13.89 -10.53
N ASP A 111 -13.42 13.29 -11.60
CA ASP A 111 -14.29 12.83 -12.68
C ASP A 111 -14.17 11.32 -12.96
N GLY A 112 -13.27 10.64 -12.25
CA GLY A 112 -13.06 9.21 -12.45
C GLY A 112 -12.25 8.84 -13.68
N ASP A 113 -11.70 9.84 -14.38
CA ASP A 113 -10.87 9.62 -15.57
C ASP A 113 -9.44 10.07 -15.28
N PHE A 114 -8.51 9.16 -15.40
CA PHE A 114 -7.09 9.46 -15.18
C PHE A 114 -6.54 10.05 -16.48
N GLY A 115 -6.59 11.37 -16.56
CA GLY A 115 -6.10 12.10 -17.72
C GLY A 115 -4.77 12.83 -17.43
N PRO A 116 -4.37 13.75 -18.34
CA PRO A 116 -3.09 14.45 -18.18
C PRO A 116 -2.97 15.25 -16.90
N HIS A 117 -4.05 15.89 -16.43
CA HIS A 117 -4.02 16.65 -15.18
C HIS A 117 -3.82 15.75 -13.97
N THR A 118 -4.48 14.60 -13.96
CA THR A 118 -4.30 13.61 -12.90
C THR A 118 -2.87 13.09 -12.92
N GLN A 119 -2.31 12.82 -14.09
CA GLN A 119 -0.92 12.38 -14.20
C GLN A 119 0.04 13.43 -13.63
N SER A 120 -0.16 14.71 -13.97
CA SER A 120 0.70 15.78 -13.44
C SER A 120 0.62 15.84 -11.91
N SER A 121 -0.57 15.69 -11.36
CA SER A 121 -0.77 15.67 -9.92
C SER A 121 -0.08 14.47 -9.27
N VAL A 122 -0.16 13.30 -9.88
CA VAL A 122 0.52 12.10 -9.40
C VAL A 122 2.03 12.31 -9.41
N GLU A 123 2.57 12.88 -10.48
CA GLU A 123 4.01 13.16 -10.57
C GLU A 123 4.48 14.11 -9.47
N ALA A 124 3.70 15.16 -9.20
CA ALA A 124 4.02 16.08 -8.11
C ALA A 124 3.96 15.37 -6.75
N PHE A 125 2.95 14.53 -6.56
CA PHE A 125 2.82 13.73 -5.35
C PHE A 125 4.00 12.79 -5.18
N GLN A 126 4.44 12.16 -6.25
CA GLN A 126 5.59 11.24 -6.22
C GLN A 126 6.87 11.98 -5.84
N ARG A 127 7.09 13.18 -6.37
CA ARG A 127 8.24 14.02 -5.96
C ARG A 127 8.15 14.37 -4.48
N TRP A 128 6.97 14.78 -4.02
CA TRP A 128 6.76 15.09 -2.60
C TRP A 128 7.02 13.87 -1.72
N GLY A 129 6.60 12.70 -2.14
CA GLY A 129 6.78 11.44 -1.41
C GLY A 129 8.13 10.79 -1.58
N ALA A 130 9.01 11.36 -2.40
CA ALA A 130 10.37 10.85 -2.66
C ALA A 130 10.38 9.43 -3.22
N VAL A 131 9.44 9.12 -4.10
CA VAL A 131 9.38 7.85 -4.84
C VAL A 131 9.61 8.10 -6.33
N THR A 132 9.71 7.04 -7.12
CA THR A 132 9.91 7.16 -8.56
C THR A 132 8.81 8.02 -9.19
N VAL A 133 9.22 9.02 -9.98
CA VAL A 133 8.30 9.96 -10.64
C VAL A 133 8.03 9.46 -12.05
N ASP A 134 6.98 8.68 -12.21
CA ASP A 134 6.63 8.09 -13.52
C ASP A 134 5.16 8.32 -13.91
N GLY A 135 4.40 9.00 -13.05
CA GLY A 135 2.98 9.26 -13.31
C GLY A 135 2.09 8.03 -13.17
N ILE A 136 2.63 6.93 -12.66
CA ILE A 136 1.92 5.67 -12.49
C ILE A 136 1.77 5.40 -11.00
N VAL A 137 0.54 5.12 -10.56
CA VAL A 137 0.28 4.80 -9.15
C VAL A 137 0.46 3.29 -8.98
N GLY A 138 1.68 2.89 -8.68
CA GLY A 138 2.05 1.51 -8.40
C GLY A 138 2.39 1.31 -6.93
N GLU A 139 3.05 0.21 -6.63
CA GLU A 139 3.33 -0.20 -5.25
C GLU A 139 3.97 0.90 -4.41
N GLN A 140 5.01 1.55 -4.94
CA GLN A 140 5.72 2.58 -4.19
C GLN A 140 4.84 3.80 -3.91
N THR A 141 4.01 4.19 -4.87
CA THR A 141 3.14 5.35 -4.73
C THR A 141 2.04 5.09 -3.70
N TRP A 142 1.45 3.90 -3.74
CA TRP A 142 0.43 3.54 -2.74
C TRP A 142 0.98 3.55 -1.32
N ASP A 143 2.28 3.29 -1.16
CA ASP A 143 2.95 3.21 0.14
C ASP A 143 3.36 4.58 0.70
N VAL A 144 3.23 5.66 -0.05
CA VAL A 144 3.63 6.98 0.43
C VAL A 144 2.80 7.39 1.63
N SER A 145 3.50 7.79 2.70
CA SER A 145 2.86 8.22 3.93
C SER A 145 2.30 9.63 3.78
N LEU A 146 1.05 9.82 4.18
CA LEU A 146 0.39 11.12 4.24
C LEU A 146 0.54 11.63 5.68
N HIS A 147 1.62 12.33 5.94
CA HIS A 147 2.09 12.66 7.29
C HIS A 147 1.00 13.18 8.24
N ALA A 148 0.13 14.04 7.73
CA ALA A 148 -0.91 14.67 8.56
C ALA A 148 -2.00 13.70 9.02
N MET A 149 -2.15 12.56 8.34
CA MET A 149 -3.22 11.60 8.63
C MET A 149 -2.71 10.29 9.20
N SER A 150 -1.40 10.16 9.36
CA SER A 150 -0.75 8.93 9.84
C SER A 150 -1.17 7.69 9.05
N SER A 151 -1.43 7.87 7.75
CA SER A 151 -1.85 6.80 6.86
C SER A 151 -1.10 6.88 5.55
N THR A 152 -1.17 5.81 4.77
CA THR A 152 -0.60 5.78 3.42
C THR A 152 -1.64 6.20 2.41
N LEU A 153 -1.21 6.46 1.19
CA LEU A 153 -2.12 6.79 0.10
C LEU A 153 -3.17 5.69 -0.10
N GLU A 154 -2.76 4.42 -0.04
CA GLU A 154 -3.72 3.32 -0.22
C GLU A 154 -4.80 3.31 0.85
N SER A 155 -4.43 3.58 2.09
CA SER A 155 -5.40 3.63 3.20
C SER A 155 -6.35 4.81 3.04
N ALA A 156 -5.84 5.96 2.60
CA ALA A 156 -6.66 7.15 2.40
C ALA A 156 -7.65 6.99 1.25
N VAL A 157 -7.24 6.36 0.17
CA VAL A 157 -8.12 6.08 -0.98
C VAL A 157 -9.17 5.03 -0.60
N GLY A 158 -8.77 4.00 0.11
CA GLY A 158 -9.68 2.98 0.59
C GLY A 158 -9.25 1.57 0.20
N LEU A 159 -9.16 0.72 1.20
CA LEU A 159 -8.69 -0.65 0.98
C LEU A 159 -9.75 -1.56 0.33
N GLN A 160 -10.97 -1.05 0.14
CA GLN A 160 -12.01 -1.81 -0.59
C GLN A 160 -11.63 -2.06 -2.05
N TYR A 161 -10.64 -1.35 -2.57
CA TYR A 161 -10.17 -1.54 -3.95
C TYR A 161 -9.06 -2.58 -4.07
N VAL A 162 -8.63 -3.16 -2.96
CA VAL A 162 -7.58 -4.19 -2.99
C VAL A 162 -8.02 -5.35 -3.87
N ILE A 163 -7.16 -5.73 -4.80
CA ILE A 163 -7.39 -6.88 -5.66
C ILE A 163 -6.59 -8.05 -5.13
N GLY A 164 -7.21 -9.15 -5.03
CA GLY A 164 -6.53 -10.18 -4.40
C GLY A 164 -6.86 -11.55 -4.65
#